data_43adb243361286f54fcd120a3287be82
#
_entry.id   43adb243361286f54fcd120a3287be82
#
_cell.length_a   1.000
_cell.length_b   1.000
_cell.length_c   1.000
_cell.angle_alpha   90.00
_cell.angle_beta   90.00
_cell.angle_gamma   90.00
#
_symmetry.space_group_name_H-M   'P 1'
#
loop_
_entity.id
_entity.type
_entity.pdbx_description
1 polymer ?
#
loop_
_entity_poly.entity_id
_entity_poly.type
_entity_poly.pdbx_seq_one_letter_code
_entity_poly.pdbx_strand_id
1 'polypeptide(L)'
;MADSQSKNLTERLRSLWDESRSHAGRFLGGAYREAMSRSSATEVCDALTWINSINVRPALHPLRIHILTNFVIQGIQDALELFMVLLGLDPRIEYHAPYNFEASVEEAEAVLVLVDFEKFRSTDPTAGNAILRDWLTQVRRRAPGSKILLNEPFFPPPHWLVMPEHESERRRQLEQELAAIAEGLGVTVVRWREPLQAAGASFVHRPSHYVHYDQLLTRGGLGIAATIIARHLAALFTPRKKVVCLDADNTLWHGIVGEDGAEGVLYQPDSPYGRCYHRVLRHLKSLSEAGMLLAIASKNNESDVLEVLARPDYPLKREDFSAVRINWRPKSQNLRELADELSLGLDSFVFIDDSDFEISEVLTALPEVAVAQVPKRPEDYLELLLSIPGLDRLHTTTEDRMRKQEYRAQAERRRVQAEDPLDFARKLAITATIKPTSANEVPRMAQLFMKTNQFRFTPSRPGEEEIKLLLGNDQWQVLSVYYKDIFGDSGLVGGALLERNGRGWRLRNLVMSCRVIGRGVEDTLLADWSRRYEPLTIDFEPTGRNQVAELTLQRVGWEQGRVLAQPRGQNPLELTHTEATA
;
A
#
# COMPACT_ATOMS: atom_id res chain seq x y z
N MET A 1 5.14 -11.94 -34.82
CA MET A 1 6.02 -11.53 -33.71
C MET A 1 7.06 -10.47 -34.06
N ALA A 2 7.39 -10.22 -35.32
CA ALA A 2 8.32 -9.15 -35.73
C ALA A 2 7.70 -7.73 -35.71
N ASP A 3 6.38 -7.62 -35.71
CA ASP A 3 5.67 -6.34 -35.90
C ASP A 3 5.54 -5.51 -34.61
N SER A 4 5.66 -6.13 -33.43
CA SER A 4 5.53 -5.40 -32.17
C SER A 4 6.80 -4.66 -31.72
N GLN A 5 7.95 -5.00 -32.28
CA GLN A 5 9.24 -4.34 -31.95
C GLN A 5 9.49 -3.05 -32.75
N SER A 6 8.74 -2.80 -33.82
CA SER A 6 8.91 -1.61 -34.68
C SER A 6 8.05 -0.41 -34.27
N LYS A 7 6.98 -0.61 -33.50
CA LYS A 7 6.11 0.49 -33.06
C LYS A 7 6.75 1.31 -31.96
N ASN A 8 6.65 2.65 -32.06
CA ASN A 8 7.11 3.55 -31.01
C ASN A 8 6.20 3.49 -29.75
N LEU A 9 6.65 4.06 -28.64
CA LEU A 9 5.90 4.02 -27.36
C LEU A 9 4.46 4.55 -27.53
N THR A 10 4.29 5.68 -28.22
CA THR A 10 2.96 6.30 -28.43
C THR A 10 2.00 5.41 -29.21
N GLU A 11 2.47 4.72 -30.24
CA GLU A 11 1.64 3.78 -31.02
C GLU A 11 1.19 2.57 -30.18
N ARG A 12 2.07 2.08 -29.30
CA ARG A 12 1.73 1.00 -28.37
C ARG A 12 0.73 1.43 -27.31
N LEU A 13 0.91 2.62 -26.77
CA LEU A 13 -0.04 3.18 -25.80
C LEU A 13 -1.41 3.40 -26.43
N ARG A 14 -1.48 3.82 -27.70
CA ARG A 14 -2.76 3.91 -28.45
C ARG A 14 -3.41 2.54 -28.59
N SER A 15 -2.66 1.52 -29.01
CA SER A 15 -3.18 0.15 -29.08
C SER A 15 -3.76 -0.32 -27.74
N LEU A 16 -3.03 -0.12 -26.65
CA LEU A 16 -3.50 -0.45 -25.29
C LEU A 16 -4.76 0.33 -24.88
N TRP A 17 -4.87 1.60 -25.26
CA TRP A 17 -6.07 2.40 -25.00
C TRP A 17 -7.29 1.84 -25.72
N ASP A 18 -7.15 1.51 -27.00
CA ASP A 18 -8.21 0.91 -27.82
C ASP A 18 -8.59 -0.48 -27.28
N GLU A 19 -7.61 -1.31 -26.95
CA GLU A 19 -7.81 -2.63 -26.34
C GLU A 19 -8.49 -2.55 -24.97
N SER A 20 -8.18 -1.53 -24.18
CA SER A 20 -8.83 -1.27 -22.91
C SER A 20 -10.27 -0.74 -23.03
N ARG A 21 -10.76 -0.55 -24.27
CA ARG A 21 -12.04 0.08 -24.57
C ARG A 21 -12.20 1.46 -23.92
N SER A 22 -11.13 2.23 -23.95
CA SER A 22 -11.04 3.58 -23.34
C SER A 22 -11.34 3.62 -21.84
N HIS A 23 -11.10 2.51 -21.14
CA HIS A 23 -11.27 2.43 -19.69
C HIS A 23 -9.96 2.78 -18.97
N ALA A 24 -9.89 3.94 -18.33
CA ALA A 24 -8.67 4.49 -17.75
C ALA A 24 -7.93 3.52 -16.81
N GLY A 25 -8.63 2.86 -15.89
CA GLY A 25 -8.01 1.93 -14.94
C GLY A 25 -7.34 0.71 -15.58
N ARG A 26 -7.90 0.20 -16.69
CA ARG A 26 -7.29 -0.89 -17.46
C ARG A 26 -6.08 -0.43 -18.24
N PHE A 27 -6.21 0.74 -18.87
CA PHE A 27 -5.15 1.35 -19.67
C PHE A 27 -3.89 1.62 -18.84
N LEU A 28 -4.03 2.29 -17.69
CA LEU A 28 -2.89 2.76 -16.91
C LEU A 28 -1.93 1.64 -16.50
N GLY A 29 -2.47 0.49 -16.04
CA GLY A 29 -1.64 -0.64 -15.63
C GLY A 29 -0.82 -1.26 -16.77
N GLY A 30 -1.41 -1.39 -17.97
CA GLY A 30 -0.71 -1.86 -19.18
C GLY A 30 0.31 -0.85 -19.69
N ALA A 31 -0.10 0.41 -19.77
CA ALA A 31 0.70 1.51 -20.28
C ALA A 31 1.97 1.77 -19.46
N TYR A 32 1.89 1.63 -18.12
CA TYR A 32 3.06 1.77 -17.25
C TYR A 32 4.15 0.74 -17.57
N ARG A 33 3.77 -0.53 -17.75
CA ARG A 33 4.72 -1.60 -18.12
C ARG A 33 5.38 -1.34 -19.46
N GLU A 34 4.60 -0.89 -20.44
CA GLU A 34 5.10 -0.58 -21.77
C GLU A 34 6.08 0.60 -21.76
N ALA A 35 5.77 1.64 -20.98
CA ALA A 35 6.66 2.80 -20.82
C ALA A 35 7.98 2.47 -20.10
N MET A 36 7.95 1.57 -19.12
CA MET A 36 9.15 1.12 -18.40
C MET A 36 10.15 0.39 -19.30
N SER A 37 9.69 -0.35 -20.29
CA SER A 37 10.54 -1.14 -21.19
C SER A 37 11.28 -0.31 -22.24
N ARG A 38 10.91 0.97 -22.45
CA ARG A 38 11.41 1.83 -23.52
C ARG A 38 11.39 3.30 -23.09
N SER A 39 12.54 3.89 -22.89
CA SER A 39 12.62 5.29 -22.50
C SER A 39 13.65 6.08 -23.29
N SER A 40 13.42 6.26 -24.61
CA SER A 40 14.01 7.42 -25.27
C SER A 40 13.25 8.68 -24.85
N ALA A 41 13.95 9.79 -24.65
CA ALA A 41 13.30 11.01 -24.20
C ALA A 41 12.28 11.57 -25.21
N THR A 42 12.48 11.34 -26.49
CA THR A 42 11.54 11.74 -27.54
C THR A 42 10.26 10.94 -27.44
N GLU A 43 10.36 9.62 -27.26
CA GLU A 43 9.18 8.76 -27.07
C GLU A 43 8.37 9.11 -25.81
N VAL A 44 9.05 9.49 -24.73
CA VAL A 44 8.39 9.94 -23.48
C VAL A 44 7.60 11.24 -23.72
N CYS A 45 8.19 12.25 -24.40
CA CYS A 45 7.51 13.50 -24.72
C CYS A 45 6.30 13.27 -25.64
N ASP A 46 6.46 12.44 -26.68
CA ASP A 46 5.39 12.11 -27.62
C ASP A 46 4.26 11.36 -26.91
N ALA A 47 4.60 10.40 -26.06
CA ALA A 47 3.65 9.66 -25.25
C ALA A 47 2.87 10.55 -24.27
N LEU A 48 3.56 11.45 -23.57
CA LEU A 48 2.92 12.40 -22.64
C LEU A 48 1.97 13.35 -23.39
N THR A 49 2.40 13.88 -24.55
CA THR A 49 1.57 14.75 -25.39
C THR A 49 0.30 14.03 -25.81
N TRP A 50 0.40 12.78 -26.22
CA TRP A 50 -0.76 11.99 -26.61
C TRP A 50 -1.66 11.66 -25.38
N ILE A 51 -1.10 11.22 -24.24
CA ILE A 51 -1.88 10.94 -23.02
C ILE A 51 -2.65 12.17 -22.57
N ASN A 52 -2.08 13.36 -22.67
CA ASN A 52 -2.76 14.60 -22.34
C ASN A 52 -3.91 14.94 -23.31
N SER A 53 -3.94 14.31 -24.50
CA SER A 53 -5.03 14.49 -25.47
C SER A 53 -6.24 13.55 -25.23
N ILE A 54 -6.10 12.51 -24.41
CA ILE A 54 -7.17 11.57 -24.07
C ILE A 54 -7.76 11.88 -22.69
N ASN A 55 -9.03 11.50 -22.48
CA ASN A 55 -9.76 11.82 -21.25
C ASN A 55 -9.47 10.83 -20.12
N VAL A 56 -8.22 10.75 -19.69
CA VAL A 56 -7.79 9.87 -18.59
C VAL A 56 -7.71 10.59 -17.23
N ARG A 57 -7.45 11.88 -17.23
CA ARG A 57 -7.18 12.68 -16.02
C ARG A 57 -8.30 12.69 -14.97
N PRO A 58 -9.61 12.69 -15.30
CA PRO A 58 -10.66 12.65 -14.27
C PRO A 58 -10.63 11.43 -13.35
N ALA A 59 -9.98 10.35 -13.78
CA ALA A 59 -9.81 9.14 -12.96
C ALA A 59 -8.54 9.14 -12.09
N LEU A 60 -7.71 10.19 -12.19
CA LEU A 60 -6.44 10.30 -11.50
C LEU A 60 -6.60 11.03 -10.16
N HIS A 61 -5.70 10.72 -9.24
CA HIS A 61 -5.59 11.43 -7.96
C HIS A 61 -4.78 12.74 -8.16
N PRO A 62 -5.37 13.92 -7.95
CA PRO A 62 -4.64 15.19 -8.09
C PRO A 62 -3.56 15.27 -7.00
N LEU A 63 -2.37 15.77 -7.36
CA LEU A 63 -1.25 15.86 -6.45
C LEU A 63 -0.37 17.09 -6.74
N ARG A 64 -0.25 17.98 -5.76
CA ARG A 64 0.64 19.16 -5.84
C ARG A 64 2.00 18.84 -5.26
N ILE A 65 3.05 19.07 -6.08
CA ILE A 65 4.42 18.68 -5.76
C ILE A 65 5.33 19.88 -5.97
N HIS A 66 6.19 20.14 -4.97
CA HIS A 66 7.31 21.05 -5.10
C HIS A 66 8.62 20.29 -5.14
N ILE A 67 9.53 20.67 -6.03
CA ILE A 67 10.86 20.06 -6.17
C ILE A 67 11.93 21.07 -5.80
N LEU A 68 12.68 20.75 -4.76
CA LEU A 68 13.85 21.49 -4.28
C LEU A 68 15.10 20.68 -4.59
N THR A 69 16.15 21.31 -5.11
CA THR A 69 17.37 20.60 -5.54
C THR A 69 18.62 21.46 -5.37
N ASN A 70 19.80 20.81 -5.27
CA ASN A 70 21.10 21.49 -5.31
C ASN A 70 21.91 21.13 -6.58
N PHE A 71 21.25 20.60 -7.60
CA PHE A 71 21.85 20.31 -8.90
C PHE A 71 20.82 20.48 -10.02
N VAL A 72 21.28 20.52 -11.27
CA VAL A 72 20.41 20.70 -12.43
C VAL A 72 19.69 19.40 -12.78
N ILE A 73 18.36 19.43 -12.76
CA ILE A 73 17.47 18.29 -13.07
C ILE A 73 16.68 18.51 -14.36
N GLN A 74 17.14 19.40 -15.22
CA GLN A 74 16.45 19.71 -16.49
C GLN A 74 16.28 18.43 -17.33
N GLY A 75 15.04 18.18 -17.77
CA GLY A 75 14.68 17.00 -18.55
C GLY A 75 14.06 15.86 -17.73
N ILE A 76 13.88 16.02 -16.40
CA ILE A 76 13.13 15.06 -15.59
C ILE A 76 11.60 15.24 -15.74
N GLN A 77 11.15 16.45 -16.13
CA GLN A 77 9.76 16.87 -16.10
C GLN A 77 8.83 15.91 -16.84
N ASP A 78 9.08 15.74 -18.13
CA ASP A 78 8.23 14.93 -19.01
C ASP A 78 8.16 13.47 -18.56
N ALA A 79 9.30 12.91 -18.16
CA ALA A 79 9.39 11.55 -17.67
C ALA A 79 8.63 11.39 -16.34
N LEU A 80 8.81 12.32 -15.40
CA LEU A 80 8.15 12.29 -14.10
C LEU A 80 6.63 12.44 -14.25
N GLU A 81 6.17 13.39 -15.07
CA GLU A 81 4.74 13.58 -15.35
C GLU A 81 4.15 12.33 -16.01
N LEU A 82 4.80 11.79 -17.05
CA LEU A 82 4.33 10.57 -17.72
C LEU A 82 4.16 9.42 -16.75
N PHE A 83 5.20 9.09 -15.98
CA PHE A 83 5.14 7.95 -15.06
C PHE A 83 4.14 8.18 -13.92
N MET A 84 3.97 9.40 -13.45
CA MET A 84 2.96 9.72 -12.43
C MET A 84 1.54 9.50 -12.97
N VAL A 85 1.25 9.99 -14.18
CA VAL A 85 -0.05 9.77 -14.84
C VAL A 85 -0.31 8.27 -15.02
N LEU A 86 0.67 7.52 -15.51
CA LEU A 86 0.55 6.06 -15.69
C LEU A 86 0.37 5.28 -14.38
N LEU A 87 0.75 5.87 -13.25
CA LEU A 87 0.55 5.32 -11.89
C LEU A 87 -0.71 5.85 -11.18
N GLY A 88 -1.56 6.60 -11.89
CA GLY A 88 -2.84 7.05 -11.37
C GLY A 88 -2.82 8.40 -10.65
N LEU A 89 -1.76 9.21 -10.84
CA LEU A 89 -1.62 10.54 -10.27
C LEU A 89 -1.83 11.64 -11.33
N ASP A 90 -2.51 12.73 -10.98
CA ASP A 90 -2.58 13.95 -11.79
C ASP A 90 -1.63 15.02 -11.19
N PRO A 91 -0.36 15.08 -11.66
CA PRO A 91 0.65 15.91 -11.03
C PRO A 91 0.49 17.39 -11.40
N ARG A 92 0.66 18.25 -10.39
CA ARG A 92 0.91 19.69 -10.54
C ARG A 92 2.26 19.97 -9.91
N ILE A 93 3.30 20.07 -10.76
CA ILE A 93 4.69 20.12 -10.31
C ILE A 93 5.22 21.54 -10.43
N GLU A 94 5.72 22.07 -9.32
CA GLU A 94 6.46 23.32 -9.27
C GLU A 94 7.95 23.03 -9.05
N TYR A 95 8.77 23.49 -10.01
CA TYR A 95 10.23 23.34 -9.99
C TYR A 95 10.86 24.62 -9.49
N HIS A 96 11.61 24.53 -8.39
CA HIS A 96 12.38 25.66 -7.89
C HIS A 96 13.79 25.68 -8.47
N ALA A 97 14.35 26.87 -8.59
CA ALA A 97 15.74 27.00 -9.05
C ALA A 97 16.69 26.22 -8.13
N PRO A 98 17.77 25.63 -8.65
CA PRO A 98 18.76 24.95 -7.81
C PRO A 98 19.24 25.84 -6.66
N TYR A 99 19.45 25.24 -5.50
CA TYR A 99 19.83 25.89 -4.23
C TYR A 99 18.76 26.81 -3.60
N ASN A 100 17.57 26.93 -4.17
CA ASN A 100 16.49 27.70 -3.56
C ASN A 100 15.69 26.83 -2.56
N PHE A 101 16.29 26.46 -1.44
CA PHE A 101 15.63 25.69 -0.38
C PHE A 101 14.72 26.55 0.51
N GLU A 102 14.71 27.88 0.33
CA GLU A 102 13.83 28.81 1.03
C GLU A 102 12.50 29.05 0.29
N ALA A 103 12.32 28.46 -0.88
CA ALA A 103 11.10 28.60 -1.68
C ALA A 103 9.85 28.25 -0.87
N SER A 104 8.74 28.90 -1.18
CA SER A 104 7.44 28.58 -0.58
C SER A 104 7.01 27.17 -1.00
N VAL A 105 6.60 26.37 -0.03
CA VAL A 105 6.11 24.99 -0.22
C VAL A 105 4.82 24.74 0.57
N GLU A 106 4.13 25.80 0.99
CA GLU A 106 3.02 25.75 1.95
C GLU A 106 1.81 24.96 1.45
N GLU A 107 1.52 25.01 0.16
CA GLU A 107 0.39 24.30 -0.43
C GLU A 107 0.75 22.90 -1.00
N ALA A 108 2.01 22.48 -0.88
CA ALA A 108 2.44 21.20 -1.40
C ALA A 108 1.85 20.03 -0.60
N GLU A 109 1.36 19.01 -1.30
CA GLU A 109 1.03 17.71 -0.68
C GLU A 109 2.27 16.82 -0.58
N ALA A 110 3.22 17.01 -1.52
CA ALA A 110 4.53 16.38 -1.49
C ALA A 110 5.64 17.39 -1.79
N VAL A 111 6.77 17.27 -1.08
CA VAL A 111 7.99 18.02 -1.36
C VAL A 111 9.12 17.02 -1.66
N LEU A 112 9.65 17.10 -2.87
CA LEU A 112 10.83 16.33 -3.29
C LEU A 112 12.08 17.17 -3.01
N VAL A 113 12.97 16.67 -2.18
CA VAL A 113 14.27 17.25 -1.90
C VAL A 113 15.31 16.37 -2.58
N LEU A 114 15.80 16.84 -3.74
CA LEU A 114 16.77 16.09 -4.56
C LEU A 114 18.16 16.66 -4.35
N VAL A 115 19.05 15.81 -3.84
CA VAL A 115 20.36 16.24 -3.34
C VAL A 115 21.51 15.50 -4.04
N ASP A 116 22.45 16.26 -4.56
CA ASP A 116 23.78 15.79 -4.89
C ASP A 116 24.65 15.79 -3.62
N PHE A 117 24.84 14.60 -3.07
CA PHE A 117 25.58 14.41 -1.82
C PHE A 117 27.09 14.60 -1.97
N GLU A 118 27.62 14.56 -3.19
CA GLU A 118 29.04 14.85 -3.44
C GLU A 118 29.40 16.29 -3.02
N LYS A 119 28.45 17.22 -3.16
CA LYS A 119 28.62 18.63 -2.78
C LYS A 119 28.70 18.87 -1.26
N PHE A 120 28.24 17.90 -0.46
CA PHE A 120 28.39 17.93 0.99
C PHE A 120 29.65 17.25 1.50
N ARG A 121 30.49 16.71 0.59
CA ARG A 121 31.78 16.12 0.94
C ARG A 121 32.80 17.21 1.27
N SER A 122 32.66 17.79 2.45
CA SER A 122 33.70 18.66 3.02
C SER A 122 34.76 17.83 3.75
N THR A 123 35.84 18.47 4.16
CA THR A 123 36.82 17.86 5.07
C THR A 123 36.22 17.44 6.42
N ASP A 124 35.09 18.03 6.80
CA ASP A 124 34.27 17.63 7.95
C ASP A 124 32.99 16.94 7.47
N PRO A 125 32.86 15.61 7.66
CA PRO A 125 31.67 14.85 7.29
C PRO A 125 30.40 15.28 8.02
N THR A 126 30.54 15.84 9.22
CA THR A 126 29.38 16.22 10.07
C THR A 126 28.73 17.52 9.59
N ALA A 127 29.49 18.41 8.96
CA ALA A 127 29.00 19.70 8.48
C ALA A 127 27.93 19.55 7.38
N GLY A 128 28.12 18.63 6.42
CA GLY A 128 27.16 18.38 5.36
C GLY A 128 25.82 17.83 5.86
N ASN A 129 25.87 16.94 6.83
CA ASN A 129 24.65 16.38 7.44
C ASN A 129 23.90 17.40 8.29
N ALA A 130 24.62 18.34 8.94
CA ALA A 130 24.00 19.44 9.68
C ALA A 130 23.23 20.38 8.73
N ILE A 131 23.78 20.71 7.57
CA ILE A 131 23.11 21.53 6.55
C ILE A 131 21.86 20.83 6.04
N LEU A 132 21.96 19.54 5.69
CA LEU A 132 20.83 18.77 5.20
C LEU A 132 19.72 18.66 6.26
N ARG A 133 20.09 18.41 7.51
CA ARG A 133 19.13 18.38 8.63
C ARG A 133 18.42 19.72 8.79
N ASP A 134 19.14 20.82 8.70
CA ASP A 134 18.56 22.16 8.81
C ASP A 134 17.58 22.42 7.65
N TRP A 135 17.96 22.12 6.41
CA TRP A 135 17.08 22.26 5.24
C TRP A 135 15.78 21.45 5.41
N LEU A 136 15.89 20.17 5.75
CA LEU A 136 14.73 19.30 5.94
C LEU A 136 13.86 19.78 7.11
N THR A 137 14.46 20.30 8.18
CA THR A 137 13.73 20.88 9.30
C THR A 137 12.96 22.14 8.88
N GLN A 138 13.57 23.00 8.06
CA GLN A 138 12.91 24.19 7.52
C GLN A 138 11.77 23.81 6.57
N VAL A 139 11.97 22.83 5.68
CA VAL A 139 10.91 22.30 4.81
C VAL A 139 9.76 21.75 5.65
N ARG A 140 10.06 20.94 6.68
CA ARG A 140 9.02 20.38 7.57
C ARG A 140 8.23 21.46 8.31
N ARG A 141 8.88 22.55 8.74
CA ARG A 141 8.19 23.68 9.41
C ARG A 141 7.24 24.42 8.48
N ARG A 142 7.64 24.62 7.20
CA ARG A 142 6.83 25.33 6.20
C ARG A 142 5.71 24.47 5.61
N ALA A 143 5.90 23.16 5.55
CA ALA A 143 4.94 22.20 5.02
C ALA A 143 4.71 21.04 6.01
N PRO A 144 4.09 21.27 7.18
CA PRO A 144 3.98 20.28 8.24
C PRO A 144 3.13 19.07 7.84
N GLY A 145 2.12 19.27 7.00
CA GLY A 145 1.23 18.22 6.49
C GLY A 145 1.74 17.46 5.26
N SER A 146 2.78 17.95 4.60
CA SER A 146 3.27 17.38 3.35
C SER A 146 4.09 16.11 3.55
N LYS A 147 4.05 15.21 2.56
CA LYS A 147 5.03 14.12 2.48
C LYS A 147 6.34 14.65 1.92
N ILE A 148 7.41 14.56 2.70
CA ILE A 148 8.74 14.95 2.25
C ILE A 148 9.46 13.69 1.77
N LEU A 149 10.00 13.75 0.55
CA LEU A 149 10.79 12.68 -0.05
C LEU A 149 12.21 13.20 -0.28
N LEU A 150 13.20 12.39 0.07
CA LEU A 150 14.61 12.69 -0.12
C LEU A 150 15.26 11.53 -0.86
N ASN A 151 16.04 11.80 -1.91
CA ASN A 151 16.77 10.74 -2.57
C ASN A 151 17.88 10.18 -1.67
N GLU A 152 18.13 8.87 -1.79
CA GLU A 152 19.32 8.29 -1.18
C GLU A 152 20.60 8.78 -1.88
N PRO A 153 21.76 8.75 -1.19
CA PRO A 153 23.02 9.14 -1.79
C PRO A 153 23.36 8.31 -3.02
N PHE A 154 23.60 9.00 -4.13
CA PHE A 154 24.18 8.44 -5.33
C PHE A 154 25.53 9.13 -5.56
N PHE A 155 26.59 8.33 -5.56
CA PHE A 155 27.92 8.79 -5.87
C PHE A 155 28.34 8.21 -7.23
N PRO A 156 28.74 9.05 -8.19
CA PRO A 156 29.30 8.55 -9.43
C PRO A 156 30.44 7.57 -9.14
N PRO A 157 30.57 6.48 -9.92
CA PRO A 157 31.62 5.52 -9.67
C PRO A 157 33.00 6.19 -9.76
N PRO A 158 33.88 5.91 -8.80
CA PRO A 158 35.24 6.37 -8.86
C PRO A 158 35.95 5.65 -10.00
N HIS A 159 36.98 6.29 -10.54
CA HIS A 159 37.79 5.74 -11.64
C HIS A 159 38.67 4.55 -11.23
N TRP A 160 38.67 4.16 -9.94
CA TRP A 160 39.41 3.00 -9.42
C TRP A 160 38.52 1.77 -9.27
N LEU A 161 39.10 0.62 -9.54
CA LEU A 161 38.41 -0.67 -9.50
C LEU A 161 38.07 -1.13 -8.07
N VAL A 162 38.86 -0.68 -7.09
CA VAL A 162 38.70 -1.06 -5.68
C VAL A 162 38.54 0.21 -4.85
N MET A 163 37.43 0.30 -4.12
CA MET A 163 37.18 1.42 -3.22
C MET A 163 38.00 1.28 -1.94
N PRO A 164 38.72 2.31 -1.50
CA PRO A 164 39.42 2.31 -0.22
C PRO A 164 38.46 2.07 0.94
N GLU A 165 38.89 1.32 1.96
CA GLU A 165 38.07 0.94 3.10
C GLU A 165 37.47 2.15 3.84
N HIS A 166 38.29 3.19 4.08
CA HIS A 166 37.84 4.43 4.73
C HIS A 166 36.73 5.15 3.94
N GLU A 167 36.72 5.06 2.63
CA GLU A 167 35.68 5.66 1.79
C GLU A 167 34.38 4.85 1.90
N SER A 168 34.49 3.53 1.95
CA SER A 168 33.33 2.65 2.18
C SER A 168 32.71 2.88 3.56
N GLU A 169 33.54 3.08 4.59
CA GLU A 169 33.07 3.39 5.94
C GLU A 169 32.36 4.74 6.00
N ARG A 170 32.94 5.75 5.38
CA ARG A 170 32.36 7.11 5.30
C ARG A 170 30.98 7.11 4.63
N ARG A 171 30.80 6.32 3.57
CA ARG A 171 29.50 6.17 2.91
C ARG A 171 28.50 5.48 3.82
N ARG A 172 28.89 4.43 4.54
CA ARG A 172 28.02 3.76 5.52
C ARG A 172 27.56 4.70 6.64
N GLN A 173 28.49 5.51 7.17
CA GLN A 173 28.16 6.53 8.18
C GLN A 173 27.15 7.54 7.66
N LEU A 174 27.37 8.08 6.46
CA LEU A 174 26.42 9.01 5.83
C LEU A 174 25.03 8.38 5.67
N GLU A 175 24.94 7.13 5.24
CA GLU A 175 23.66 6.42 5.08
C GLU A 175 22.95 6.21 6.42
N GLN A 176 23.68 5.85 7.48
CA GLN A 176 23.13 5.69 8.82
C GLN A 176 22.59 7.01 9.40
N GLU A 177 23.35 8.08 9.27
CA GLU A 177 22.95 9.41 9.72
C GLU A 177 21.74 9.93 8.92
N LEU A 178 21.73 9.70 7.60
CA LEU A 178 20.61 10.04 6.75
C LEU A 178 19.32 9.30 7.17
N ALA A 179 19.45 8.01 7.47
CA ALA A 179 18.32 7.21 7.95
C ALA A 179 17.76 7.76 9.28
N ALA A 180 18.63 8.15 10.22
CA ALA A 180 18.23 8.75 11.48
C ALA A 180 17.56 10.13 11.30
N ILE A 181 18.08 10.96 10.39
CA ILE A 181 17.47 12.26 10.06
C ILE A 181 16.09 12.05 9.43
N ALA A 182 16.00 11.12 8.48
CA ALA A 182 14.75 10.82 7.78
C ALA A 182 13.67 10.30 8.74
N GLU A 183 14.02 9.38 9.63
CA GLU A 183 13.11 8.85 10.66
C GLU A 183 12.65 9.96 11.62
N GLY A 184 13.58 10.76 12.15
CA GLY A 184 13.27 11.83 13.11
C GLY A 184 12.40 12.95 12.54
N LEU A 185 12.43 13.20 11.23
CA LEU A 185 11.66 14.23 10.55
C LEU A 185 10.47 13.67 9.75
N GLY A 186 10.22 12.37 9.77
CA GLY A 186 9.16 11.73 8.98
C GLY A 186 9.37 11.90 7.47
N VAL A 187 10.61 11.79 6.99
CA VAL A 187 10.99 11.90 5.58
C VAL A 187 11.04 10.51 4.94
N THR A 188 10.51 10.37 3.74
CA THR A 188 10.60 9.13 2.96
C THR A 188 11.85 9.16 2.08
N VAL A 189 12.70 8.14 2.22
CA VAL A 189 13.92 8.03 1.38
C VAL A 189 13.57 7.34 0.06
N VAL A 190 13.84 8.02 -1.05
CA VAL A 190 13.68 7.51 -2.42
C VAL A 190 14.87 6.63 -2.76
N ARG A 191 14.66 5.34 -2.88
CA ARG A 191 15.71 4.34 -3.14
C ARG A 191 15.99 4.19 -4.63
N TRP A 192 16.78 5.09 -5.16
CA TRP A 192 17.11 5.15 -6.60
C TRP A 192 18.50 4.64 -6.97
N ARG A 193 19.37 4.42 -5.97
CA ARG A 193 20.78 4.06 -6.20
C ARG A 193 20.96 2.73 -6.93
N GLU A 194 20.34 1.66 -6.43
CA GLU A 194 20.45 0.33 -7.06
C GLU A 194 19.97 0.32 -8.52
N PRO A 195 18.81 0.86 -8.87
CA PRO A 195 18.38 0.96 -10.27
C PRO A 195 19.33 1.78 -11.14
N LEU A 196 19.86 2.90 -10.62
CA LEU A 196 20.84 3.71 -11.34
C LEU A 196 22.16 2.95 -11.57
N GLN A 197 22.64 2.24 -10.56
CA GLN A 197 23.86 1.44 -10.69
C GLN A 197 23.67 0.26 -11.65
N ALA A 198 22.52 -0.41 -11.59
CA ALA A 198 22.19 -1.53 -12.49
C ALA A 198 22.15 -1.11 -13.97
N ALA A 199 21.74 0.12 -14.26
CA ALA A 199 21.71 0.66 -15.63
C ALA A 199 23.12 0.96 -16.21
N GLY A 200 24.13 0.99 -15.36
CA GLY A 200 25.53 1.22 -15.75
C GLY A 200 25.95 2.69 -15.67
N ALA A 201 27.19 2.89 -15.19
CA ALA A 201 27.72 4.18 -14.85
C ALA A 201 27.69 5.19 -15.99
N SER A 202 28.14 4.80 -17.18
CA SER A 202 28.23 5.67 -18.37
C SER A 202 26.87 6.04 -18.95
N PHE A 203 25.82 5.23 -18.65
CA PHE A 203 24.46 5.54 -19.03
C PHE A 203 23.82 6.59 -18.12
N VAL A 204 24.09 6.52 -16.82
CA VAL A 204 23.41 7.37 -15.82
C VAL A 204 24.18 8.64 -15.46
N HIS A 205 25.49 8.69 -15.69
CA HIS A 205 26.36 9.82 -15.32
C HIS A 205 27.40 10.09 -16.38
N ARG A 206 27.67 11.39 -16.64
CA ARG A 206 28.77 11.85 -17.51
C ARG A 206 29.56 12.92 -16.78
N PRO A 207 30.86 12.72 -16.55
CA PRO A 207 31.71 13.70 -15.86
C PRO A 207 31.70 15.10 -16.52
N SER A 208 31.66 15.18 -17.85
CA SER A 208 31.58 16.46 -18.56
C SER A 208 30.29 17.22 -18.28
N HIS A 209 29.15 16.51 -18.18
CA HIS A 209 27.84 17.14 -17.84
C HIS A 209 27.86 17.61 -16.39
N TYR A 210 28.42 16.81 -15.49
CA TYR A 210 28.53 17.15 -14.07
C TYR A 210 29.38 18.41 -13.85
N VAL A 211 30.57 18.44 -14.46
CA VAL A 211 31.52 19.55 -14.27
C VAL A 211 31.07 20.85 -14.93
N HIS A 212 30.53 20.78 -16.14
CA HIS A 212 30.19 21.98 -16.91
C HIS A 212 28.74 22.48 -16.73
N TYR A 213 27.82 21.60 -16.40
CA TYR A 213 26.41 21.92 -16.37
C TYR A 213 25.73 21.61 -15.03
N ASP A 214 26.48 21.19 -14.02
CA ASP A 214 25.96 20.80 -12.71
C ASP A 214 24.87 19.72 -12.78
N GLN A 215 24.97 18.81 -13.75
CA GLN A 215 24.06 17.71 -13.98
C GLN A 215 24.63 16.42 -13.38
N LEU A 216 24.09 15.98 -12.22
CA LEU A 216 24.47 14.72 -11.58
C LEU A 216 24.13 13.52 -12.47
N LEU A 217 22.96 13.54 -13.09
CA LEU A 217 22.42 12.45 -13.90
C LEU A 217 22.30 12.86 -15.38
N THR A 218 22.61 11.94 -16.27
CA THR A 218 22.27 12.07 -17.68
C THR A 218 20.75 12.01 -17.90
N ARG A 219 20.29 12.27 -19.12
CA ARG A 219 18.88 12.11 -19.49
C ARG A 219 18.34 10.71 -19.21
N GLY A 220 19.14 9.65 -19.48
CA GLY A 220 18.78 8.26 -19.14
C GLY A 220 18.68 8.04 -17.63
N GLY A 221 19.64 8.56 -16.87
CA GLY A 221 19.60 8.52 -15.40
C GLY A 221 18.42 9.28 -14.81
N LEU A 222 18.06 10.44 -15.37
CA LEU A 222 16.87 11.20 -14.96
C LEU A 222 15.55 10.45 -15.26
N GLY A 223 15.48 9.70 -16.36
CA GLY A 223 14.34 8.84 -16.68
C GLY A 223 14.14 7.74 -15.62
N ILE A 224 15.22 7.06 -15.23
CA ILE A 224 15.19 6.06 -14.15
C ILE A 224 14.78 6.71 -12.82
N ALA A 225 15.39 7.85 -12.48
CA ALA A 225 15.05 8.59 -11.26
C ALA A 225 13.56 8.99 -11.23
N ALA A 226 13.04 9.50 -12.34
CA ALA A 226 11.62 9.86 -12.51
C ALA A 226 10.69 8.67 -12.26
N THR A 227 11.01 7.51 -12.82
CA THR A 227 10.25 6.28 -12.60
C THR A 227 10.20 5.89 -11.12
N ILE A 228 11.35 5.90 -10.45
CA ILE A 228 11.44 5.52 -9.03
C ILE A 228 10.72 6.55 -8.15
N ILE A 229 10.88 7.85 -8.41
CA ILE A 229 10.16 8.92 -7.69
C ILE A 229 8.65 8.75 -7.86
N ALA A 230 8.17 8.56 -9.09
CA ALA A 230 6.75 8.36 -9.38
C ALA A 230 6.17 7.15 -8.62
N ARG A 231 6.92 6.03 -8.54
CA ARG A 231 6.51 4.86 -7.75
C ARG A 231 6.40 5.16 -6.25
N HIS A 232 7.35 5.91 -5.68
CA HIS A 232 7.29 6.31 -4.28
C HIS A 232 6.08 7.21 -4.01
N LEU A 233 5.81 8.16 -4.90
CA LEU A 233 4.63 9.02 -4.81
C LEU A 233 3.34 8.21 -4.93
N ALA A 234 3.25 7.31 -5.91
CA ALA A 234 2.10 6.42 -6.04
C ALA A 234 1.87 5.56 -4.79
N ALA A 235 2.94 5.00 -4.21
CA ALA A 235 2.85 4.21 -2.99
C ALA A 235 2.35 5.02 -1.76
N LEU A 236 2.55 6.35 -1.77
CA LEU A 236 2.09 7.25 -0.71
C LEU A 236 0.65 7.76 -0.92
N PHE A 237 0.25 8.01 -2.18
CA PHE A 237 -0.96 8.76 -2.50
C PHE A 237 -2.03 7.94 -3.23
N THR A 238 -1.72 6.77 -3.78
CA THR A 238 -2.73 5.91 -4.42
C THR A 238 -3.16 4.75 -3.53
N PRO A 239 -4.35 4.18 -3.75
CA PRO A 239 -4.80 3.00 -3.03
C PRO A 239 -3.86 1.81 -3.24
N ARG A 240 -3.42 1.19 -2.15
CA ARG A 240 -2.52 0.03 -2.19
C ARG A 240 -3.28 -1.24 -2.53
N LYS A 241 -2.69 -2.07 -3.38
CA LYS A 241 -3.14 -3.45 -3.54
C LYS A 241 -2.81 -4.25 -2.28
N LYS A 242 -3.71 -5.15 -1.89
CA LYS A 242 -3.61 -5.93 -0.65
C LYS A 242 -3.51 -7.42 -0.92
N VAL A 243 -4.03 -7.88 -2.06
CA VAL A 243 -4.10 -9.29 -2.43
C VAL A 243 -3.46 -9.49 -3.80
N VAL A 244 -2.54 -10.45 -3.88
CA VAL A 244 -2.08 -11.04 -5.15
C VAL A 244 -2.76 -12.39 -5.28
N CYS A 245 -3.69 -12.48 -6.20
CA CYS A 245 -4.40 -13.71 -6.55
C CYS A 245 -3.78 -14.32 -7.80
N LEU A 246 -3.35 -15.57 -7.71
CA LEU A 246 -2.59 -16.25 -8.74
C LEU A 246 -3.37 -17.47 -9.27
N ASP A 247 -3.27 -17.72 -10.56
CA ASP A 247 -3.50 -19.06 -11.10
C ASP A 247 -2.41 -20.03 -10.65
N ALA A 248 -2.52 -21.30 -10.96
CA ALA A 248 -1.54 -22.33 -10.62
C ALA A 248 -0.63 -22.69 -11.80
N ASP A 249 -1.18 -23.34 -12.82
CA ASP A 249 -0.43 -23.84 -13.97
C ASP A 249 0.18 -22.68 -14.78
N ASN A 250 1.42 -22.82 -15.20
CA ASN A 250 2.19 -21.77 -15.89
C ASN A 250 2.23 -20.41 -15.17
N THR A 251 1.77 -20.34 -13.91
CA THR A 251 1.75 -19.14 -13.08
C THR A 251 2.55 -19.34 -11.78
N LEU A 252 2.27 -20.37 -11.01
CA LEU A 252 3.04 -20.74 -9.81
C LEU A 252 4.19 -21.74 -10.13
N TRP A 253 4.12 -22.42 -11.25
CA TRP A 253 5.15 -23.30 -11.81
C TRP A 253 5.03 -23.34 -13.32
N HIS A 254 6.03 -23.84 -13.99
CA HIS A 254 5.95 -24.15 -15.41
C HIS A 254 5.42 -25.56 -15.61
N GLY A 255 4.43 -25.71 -16.48
CA GLY A 255 3.75 -26.97 -16.76
C GLY A 255 2.31 -27.01 -16.25
N ILE A 256 1.61 -28.09 -16.54
CA ILE A 256 0.21 -28.33 -16.19
C ILE A 256 0.16 -29.54 -15.24
N VAL A 257 -0.19 -29.29 -13.98
CA VAL A 257 -0.11 -30.33 -12.94
C VAL A 257 -1.01 -31.54 -13.25
N GLY A 258 -2.15 -31.33 -13.88
CA GLY A 258 -3.05 -32.42 -14.31
C GLY A 258 -2.48 -33.33 -15.39
N GLU A 259 -1.48 -32.87 -16.14
CA GLU A 259 -0.82 -33.62 -17.23
C GLU A 259 0.56 -34.14 -16.78
N ASP A 260 1.35 -33.28 -16.15
CA ASP A 260 2.74 -33.54 -15.81
C ASP A 260 2.89 -34.20 -14.41
N GLY A 261 1.84 -34.17 -13.59
CA GLY A 261 1.89 -34.57 -12.19
C GLY A 261 2.66 -33.60 -11.30
N ALA A 262 2.54 -33.74 -10.00
CA ALA A 262 3.21 -32.86 -9.03
C ALA A 262 4.76 -32.91 -9.10
N GLU A 263 5.32 -34.00 -9.62
CA GLU A 263 6.78 -34.15 -9.82
C GLU A 263 7.28 -33.63 -11.16
N GLY A 264 6.40 -33.50 -12.15
CA GLY A 264 6.77 -33.07 -13.50
C GLY A 264 6.77 -31.55 -13.69
N VAL A 265 6.06 -30.79 -12.84
CA VAL A 265 6.04 -29.32 -12.93
C VAL A 265 7.38 -28.71 -12.49
N LEU A 266 7.81 -27.63 -13.17
CA LEU A 266 9.15 -27.06 -12.99
C LEU A 266 9.11 -25.76 -12.18
N TYR A 267 9.75 -25.75 -11.04
CA TYR A 267 9.95 -24.58 -10.17
C TYR A 267 11.31 -24.57 -9.45
N GLN A 268 12.08 -25.66 -9.57
CA GLN A 268 13.41 -25.79 -8.97
C GLN A 268 14.46 -25.02 -9.81
N PRO A 269 15.53 -24.52 -9.17
CA PRO A 269 16.53 -23.69 -9.86
C PRO A 269 17.51 -24.46 -10.76
N ASP A 270 17.39 -25.77 -10.85
CA ASP A 270 18.25 -26.67 -11.63
C ASP A 270 17.94 -26.65 -13.13
N SER A 271 16.73 -26.24 -13.52
CA SER A 271 16.36 -26.05 -14.93
C SER A 271 16.18 -24.56 -15.29
N PRO A 272 16.34 -24.17 -16.57
CA PRO A 272 16.15 -22.78 -16.99
C PRO A 272 14.75 -22.23 -16.67
N TYR A 273 13.70 -22.97 -17.00
CA TYR A 273 12.33 -22.58 -16.69
C TYR A 273 12.07 -22.58 -15.19
N GLY A 274 12.43 -23.65 -14.49
CA GLY A 274 12.27 -23.73 -13.05
C GLY A 274 12.98 -22.59 -12.32
N ARG A 275 14.15 -22.16 -12.80
CA ARG A 275 14.88 -21.01 -12.23
C ARG A 275 14.10 -19.70 -12.33
N CYS A 276 13.39 -19.47 -13.43
CA CYS A 276 12.53 -18.30 -13.57
C CYS A 276 11.41 -18.30 -12.53
N TYR A 277 10.69 -19.41 -12.42
CA TYR A 277 9.61 -19.57 -11.45
C TYR A 277 10.12 -19.55 -10.01
N HIS A 278 11.27 -20.15 -9.72
CA HIS A 278 11.89 -20.10 -8.39
C HIS A 278 12.11 -18.65 -7.92
N ARG A 279 12.62 -17.78 -8.80
CA ARG A 279 12.81 -16.36 -8.49
C ARG A 279 11.49 -15.64 -8.21
N VAL A 280 10.46 -15.93 -9.00
CA VAL A 280 9.10 -15.41 -8.82
C VAL A 280 8.51 -15.85 -7.48
N LEU A 281 8.59 -17.14 -7.16
CA LEU A 281 8.07 -17.69 -5.91
C LEU A 281 8.77 -17.09 -4.68
N ARG A 282 10.08 -16.89 -4.74
CA ARG A 282 10.82 -16.21 -3.66
C ARG A 282 10.39 -14.76 -3.49
N HIS A 283 10.13 -14.05 -4.59
CA HIS A 283 9.62 -12.69 -4.52
C HIS A 283 8.20 -12.65 -3.93
N LEU A 284 7.30 -13.54 -4.35
CA LEU A 284 5.97 -13.69 -3.76
C LEU A 284 6.04 -14.00 -2.26
N LYS A 285 7.00 -14.83 -1.84
CA LYS A 285 7.26 -15.11 -0.42
C LYS A 285 7.64 -13.84 0.33
N SER A 286 8.57 -13.04 -0.22
CA SER A 286 8.98 -11.76 0.38
C SER A 286 7.81 -10.77 0.47
N LEU A 287 6.95 -10.69 -0.56
CA LEU A 287 5.73 -9.87 -0.51
C LEU A 287 4.78 -10.35 0.60
N SER A 288 4.62 -11.66 0.76
CA SER A 288 3.80 -12.25 1.82
C SER A 288 4.35 -11.93 3.21
N GLU A 289 5.66 -11.99 3.40
CA GLU A 289 6.35 -11.61 4.64
C GLU A 289 6.22 -10.10 4.93
N ALA A 290 6.14 -9.28 3.88
CA ALA A 290 5.86 -7.85 3.98
C ALA A 290 4.37 -7.52 4.21
N GLY A 291 3.51 -8.54 4.43
CA GLY A 291 2.08 -8.36 4.76
C GLY A 291 1.14 -8.31 3.54
N MET A 292 1.61 -8.71 2.35
CA MET A 292 0.76 -8.95 1.19
C MET A 292 0.01 -10.27 1.38
N LEU A 293 -1.28 -10.29 1.11
CA LEU A 293 -2.07 -11.52 1.10
C LEU A 293 -1.87 -12.21 -0.26
N LEU A 294 -1.54 -13.49 -0.23
CA LEU A 294 -1.56 -14.34 -1.42
C LEU A 294 -2.86 -15.14 -1.44
N ALA A 295 -3.43 -15.30 -2.61
CA ALA A 295 -4.60 -16.15 -2.86
C ALA A 295 -4.40 -16.97 -4.14
N ILE A 296 -5.10 -18.09 -4.24
CA ILE A 296 -5.13 -18.92 -5.45
C ILE A 296 -6.55 -18.90 -6.01
N ALA A 297 -6.67 -18.68 -7.34
CA ALA A 297 -7.88 -18.92 -8.11
C ALA A 297 -7.50 -19.72 -9.35
N SER A 298 -7.67 -21.04 -9.31
CA SER A 298 -7.22 -21.95 -10.36
C SER A 298 -8.31 -22.89 -10.83
N LYS A 299 -8.32 -23.19 -12.14
CA LYS A 299 -9.15 -24.22 -12.76
C LYS A 299 -8.38 -25.55 -12.78
N ASN A 300 -8.41 -26.23 -11.65
CA ASN A 300 -7.68 -27.45 -11.40
C ASN A 300 -8.44 -28.37 -10.43
N ASN A 301 -7.95 -29.59 -10.27
CA ASN A 301 -8.31 -30.43 -9.14
C ASN A 301 -7.55 -29.94 -7.89
N GLU A 302 -8.26 -29.73 -6.81
CA GLU A 302 -7.66 -29.19 -5.57
C GLU A 302 -6.56 -30.09 -5.02
N SER A 303 -6.73 -31.43 -5.08
CA SER A 303 -5.73 -32.41 -4.65
C SER A 303 -4.38 -32.23 -5.31
N ASP A 304 -4.37 -32.02 -6.63
CA ASP A 304 -3.16 -31.99 -7.43
C ASP A 304 -2.34 -30.72 -7.13
N VAL A 305 -3.02 -29.57 -6.99
CA VAL A 305 -2.38 -28.31 -6.60
C VAL A 305 -1.84 -28.39 -5.18
N LEU A 306 -2.62 -28.96 -4.24
CA LEU A 306 -2.19 -29.12 -2.85
C LEU A 306 -0.99 -30.08 -2.70
N GLU A 307 -0.88 -31.08 -3.56
CA GLU A 307 0.27 -31.99 -3.60
C GLU A 307 1.55 -31.23 -3.94
N VAL A 308 1.54 -30.33 -4.94
CA VAL A 308 2.70 -29.48 -5.27
C VAL A 308 3.06 -28.56 -4.08
N LEU A 309 2.07 -27.92 -3.45
CA LEU A 309 2.29 -27.03 -2.31
C LEU A 309 2.83 -27.78 -1.06
N ALA A 310 2.55 -29.07 -0.95
CA ALA A 310 3.03 -29.91 0.15
C ALA A 310 4.50 -30.35 -0.01
N ARG A 311 5.09 -30.23 -1.19
CA ARG A 311 6.47 -30.63 -1.45
C ARG A 311 7.45 -29.86 -0.55
N PRO A 312 8.41 -30.54 0.10
CA PRO A 312 9.34 -29.90 1.04
C PRO A 312 10.16 -28.76 0.42
N ASP A 313 10.54 -28.92 -0.83
CA ASP A 313 11.39 -27.99 -1.62
C ASP A 313 10.60 -26.85 -2.28
N TYR A 314 9.25 -26.87 -2.27
CA TYR A 314 8.44 -25.80 -2.85
C TYR A 314 8.50 -24.54 -1.97
N PRO A 315 8.86 -23.34 -2.51
CA PRO A 315 9.11 -22.13 -1.71
C PRO A 315 7.88 -21.59 -0.97
N LEU A 316 6.68 -21.79 -1.51
CA LEU A 316 5.41 -21.37 -0.92
C LEU A 316 4.65 -22.59 -0.40
N LYS A 317 4.10 -22.49 0.80
CA LYS A 317 3.28 -23.55 1.40
C LYS A 317 1.80 -23.15 1.37
N ARG A 318 0.90 -24.14 1.56
CA ARG A 318 -0.54 -23.86 1.63
C ARG A 318 -0.87 -22.73 2.62
N GLU A 319 -0.16 -22.68 3.74
CA GLU A 319 -0.30 -21.64 4.76
C GLU A 319 0.20 -20.25 4.33
N ASP A 320 0.92 -20.11 3.24
CA ASP A 320 1.28 -18.80 2.70
C ASP A 320 0.11 -18.13 1.98
N PHE A 321 -0.88 -18.92 1.56
CA PHE A 321 -2.08 -18.42 0.91
C PHE A 321 -3.19 -18.21 1.92
N SER A 322 -3.69 -16.98 1.99
CA SER A 322 -4.73 -16.57 2.92
C SER A 322 -6.10 -17.13 2.56
N ALA A 323 -6.36 -17.35 1.28
CA ALA A 323 -7.57 -17.99 0.76
C ALA A 323 -7.28 -18.70 -0.57
N VAL A 324 -8.04 -19.73 -0.88
CA VAL A 324 -7.88 -20.49 -2.13
C VAL A 324 -9.23 -20.87 -2.73
N ARG A 325 -9.32 -20.83 -4.06
CA ARG A 325 -10.42 -21.36 -4.87
C ARG A 325 -9.81 -22.16 -6.02
N ILE A 326 -9.82 -23.46 -5.86
CA ILE A 326 -9.34 -24.41 -6.88
C ILE A 326 -10.54 -25.22 -7.31
N ASN A 327 -11.12 -24.87 -8.44
CA ASN A 327 -12.32 -25.47 -8.99
C ASN A 327 -12.52 -25.03 -10.44
N TRP A 328 -13.49 -25.62 -11.16
CA TRP A 328 -13.76 -25.37 -12.57
C TRP A 328 -14.73 -24.21 -12.86
N ARG A 329 -15.05 -23.38 -11.85
CA ARG A 329 -15.92 -22.21 -12.02
C ARG A 329 -15.17 -21.02 -12.66
N PRO A 330 -15.91 -20.01 -13.19
CA PRO A 330 -15.29 -18.78 -13.70
C PRO A 330 -14.39 -18.12 -12.67
N LYS A 331 -13.24 -17.59 -13.11
CA LYS A 331 -12.27 -16.89 -12.23
C LYS A 331 -12.88 -15.66 -11.57
N SER A 332 -13.73 -14.92 -12.28
CA SER A 332 -14.44 -13.76 -11.72
C SER A 332 -15.33 -14.12 -10.54
N GLN A 333 -16.00 -15.27 -10.58
CA GLN A 333 -16.79 -15.75 -9.45
C GLN A 333 -15.89 -16.11 -8.26
N ASN A 334 -14.80 -16.83 -8.52
CA ASN A 334 -13.83 -17.19 -7.50
C ASN A 334 -13.21 -15.95 -6.85
N LEU A 335 -12.90 -14.91 -7.61
CA LEU A 335 -12.37 -13.64 -7.08
C LEU A 335 -13.38 -12.90 -6.19
N ARG A 336 -14.68 -12.90 -6.54
CA ARG A 336 -15.73 -12.34 -5.66
C ARG A 336 -15.79 -13.08 -4.33
N GLU A 337 -15.82 -14.42 -4.38
CA GLU A 337 -15.84 -15.23 -3.15
C GLU A 337 -14.58 -15.05 -2.29
N LEU A 338 -13.39 -14.89 -2.92
CA LEU A 338 -12.15 -14.57 -2.20
C LEU A 338 -12.20 -13.18 -1.57
N ALA A 339 -12.76 -12.19 -2.27
CA ALA A 339 -12.94 -10.85 -1.74
C ALA A 339 -13.90 -10.83 -0.55
N ASP A 340 -15.00 -11.56 -0.63
CA ASP A 340 -15.97 -11.74 0.46
C ASP A 340 -15.33 -12.48 1.64
N GLU A 341 -14.59 -13.57 1.39
CA GLU A 341 -13.88 -14.33 2.44
C GLU A 341 -12.86 -13.46 3.15
N LEU A 342 -12.10 -12.66 2.43
CA LEU A 342 -11.09 -11.77 3.00
C LEU A 342 -11.66 -10.44 3.50
N SER A 343 -12.94 -10.13 3.30
CA SER A 343 -13.56 -8.83 3.60
C SER A 343 -12.81 -7.65 2.98
N LEU A 344 -12.43 -7.79 1.72
CA LEU A 344 -11.68 -6.78 0.97
C LEU A 344 -12.42 -6.41 -0.31
N GLY A 345 -12.32 -5.13 -0.71
CA GLY A 345 -12.81 -4.69 -2.01
C GLY A 345 -11.98 -5.29 -3.14
N LEU A 346 -12.64 -5.61 -4.25
CA LEU A 346 -12.00 -6.14 -5.47
C LEU A 346 -10.96 -5.18 -6.07
N ASP A 347 -11.09 -3.88 -5.83
CA ASP A 347 -10.12 -2.84 -6.17
C ASP A 347 -8.75 -3.04 -5.51
N SER A 348 -8.70 -3.79 -4.41
CA SER A 348 -7.46 -4.14 -3.69
C SER A 348 -6.77 -5.40 -4.21
N PHE A 349 -7.34 -6.08 -5.23
CA PHE A 349 -6.78 -7.29 -5.82
C PHE A 349 -5.91 -6.99 -7.04
N VAL A 350 -4.89 -7.84 -7.21
CA VAL A 350 -4.18 -8.06 -8.46
C VAL A 350 -4.37 -9.52 -8.81
N PHE A 351 -4.91 -9.82 -9.99
CA PHE A 351 -5.06 -11.17 -10.52
C PHE A 351 -3.99 -11.45 -11.57
N ILE A 352 -3.30 -12.57 -11.45
CA ILE A 352 -2.20 -12.98 -12.34
C ILE A 352 -2.49 -14.36 -12.90
N ASP A 353 -2.46 -14.47 -14.23
CA ASP A 353 -2.81 -15.68 -14.96
C ASP A 353 -2.03 -15.72 -16.29
N ASP A 354 -1.73 -16.90 -16.84
CA ASP A 354 -1.05 -17.04 -18.13
C ASP A 354 -2.03 -17.01 -19.32
N SER A 355 -3.32 -17.29 -19.07
CA SER A 355 -4.35 -17.43 -20.08
C SER A 355 -4.96 -16.10 -20.50
N ASP A 356 -4.85 -15.75 -21.80
CA ASP A 356 -5.54 -14.61 -22.42
C ASP A 356 -7.05 -14.64 -22.16
N PHE A 357 -7.64 -15.84 -22.17
CA PHE A 357 -9.07 -16.04 -21.96
C PHE A 357 -9.50 -15.68 -20.53
N GLU A 358 -8.79 -16.19 -19.52
CA GLU A 358 -9.12 -15.94 -18.11
C GLU A 358 -8.87 -14.47 -17.74
N ILE A 359 -7.79 -13.87 -18.24
CA ILE A 359 -7.53 -12.42 -18.10
C ILE A 359 -8.69 -11.60 -18.70
N SER A 360 -9.15 -11.95 -19.91
CA SER A 360 -10.25 -11.24 -20.58
C SER A 360 -11.59 -11.42 -19.85
N GLU A 361 -11.85 -12.61 -19.33
CA GLU A 361 -13.05 -12.91 -18.52
C GLU A 361 -13.09 -12.05 -17.27
N VAL A 362 -11.99 -12.01 -16.50
CA VAL A 362 -11.89 -11.20 -15.28
C VAL A 362 -11.98 -9.71 -15.59
N LEU A 363 -11.28 -9.21 -16.61
CA LEU A 363 -11.36 -7.82 -17.05
C LEU A 363 -12.79 -7.39 -17.40
N THR A 364 -13.55 -8.27 -18.02
CA THR A 364 -14.92 -7.97 -18.44
C THR A 364 -15.89 -7.98 -17.27
N ALA A 365 -15.76 -8.96 -16.38
CA ALA A 365 -16.68 -9.19 -15.26
C ALA A 365 -16.35 -8.34 -14.03
N LEU A 366 -15.07 -7.96 -13.81
CA LEU A 366 -14.54 -7.29 -12.63
C LEU A 366 -13.57 -6.16 -13.03
N PRO A 367 -14.05 -5.05 -13.60
CA PRO A 367 -13.19 -3.97 -14.09
C PRO A 367 -12.34 -3.29 -13.00
N GLU A 368 -12.71 -3.43 -11.73
CA GLU A 368 -11.98 -2.91 -10.57
C GLU A 368 -10.74 -3.74 -10.18
N VAL A 369 -10.67 -5.01 -10.61
CA VAL A 369 -9.52 -5.88 -10.38
C VAL A 369 -8.38 -5.49 -11.31
N ALA A 370 -7.20 -5.25 -10.76
CA ALA A 370 -6.01 -5.14 -11.59
C ALA A 370 -5.61 -6.52 -12.11
N VAL A 371 -5.32 -6.63 -13.39
CA VAL A 371 -4.87 -7.91 -13.98
C VAL A 371 -3.46 -7.80 -14.53
N ALA A 372 -2.72 -8.90 -14.48
CA ALA A 372 -1.40 -9.00 -15.09
C ALA A 372 -1.27 -10.38 -15.73
N GLN A 373 -0.96 -10.40 -17.03
CA GLN A 373 -0.76 -11.64 -17.77
C GLN A 373 0.68 -12.10 -17.63
N VAL A 374 0.89 -13.38 -17.30
CA VAL A 374 2.21 -14.01 -17.28
C VAL A 374 2.84 -13.91 -18.69
N PRO A 375 4.07 -13.42 -18.80
CA PRO A 375 4.70 -13.25 -20.11
C PRO A 375 5.03 -14.60 -20.74
N LYS A 376 4.98 -14.65 -22.08
CA LYS A 376 5.35 -15.86 -22.84
C LYS A 376 6.81 -16.29 -22.65
N ARG A 377 7.67 -15.34 -22.27
CA ARG A 377 9.06 -15.56 -21.90
C ARG A 377 9.17 -15.62 -20.39
N PRO A 378 9.41 -16.77 -19.78
CA PRO A 378 9.46 -16.93 -18.33
C PRO A 378 10.50 -16.06 -17.63
N GLU A 379 11.59 -15.71 -18.34
CA GLU A 379 12.63 -14.79 -17.83
C GLU A 379 12.12 -13.39 -17.51
N ASP A 380 11.05 -12.93 -18.17
CA ASP A 380 10.46 -11.60 -17.99
C ASP A 380 9.41 -11.59 -16.85
N TYR A 381 9.10 -12.74 -16.25
CA TYR A 381 7.99 -12.85 -15.28
C TYR A 381 8.28 -12.08 -13.97
N LEU A 382 9.49 -12.17 -13.44
CA LEU A 382 9.84 -11.40 -12.26
C LEU A 382 9.78 -9.90 -12.51
N GLU A 383 10.21 -9.45 -13.70
CA GLU A 383 10.13 -8.04 -14.08
C GLU A 383 8.67 -7.58 -14.18
N LEU A 384 7.76 -8.43 -14.71
CA LEU A 384 6.33 -8.16 -14.67
C LEU A 384 5.86 -7.89 -13.24
N LEU A 385 6.15 -8.77 -12.28
CA LEU A 385 5.73 -8.58 -10.89
C LEU A 385 6.28 -7.28 -10.29
N LEU A 386 7.55 -6.98 -10.53
CA LEU A 386 8.19 -5.76 -10.06
C LEU A 386 7.59 -4.50 -10.69
N SER A 387 6.94 -4.59 -11.84
CA SER A 387 6.32 -3.47 -12.53
C SER A 387 4.85 -3.21 -12.15
N ILE A 388 4.20 -4.10 -11.39
CA ILE A 388 2.78 -3.94 -11.07
C ILE A 388 2.58 -2.78 -10.08
N PRO A 389 1.78 -1.75 -10.47
CA PRO A 389 1.49 -0.63 -9.57
C PRO A 389 0.74 -1.06 -8.31
N GLY A 390 1.07 -0.44 -7.17
CA GLY A 390 0.39 -0.69 -5.89
C GLY A 390 0.91 -1.91 -5.12
N LEU A 391 1.88 -2.68 -5.65
CA LEU A 391 2.59 -3.72 -4.90
C LEU A 391 3.76 -3.16 -4.10
N ASP A 392 4.21 -1.94 -4.38
CA ASP A 392 5.31 -1.31 -3.65
C ASP A 392 5.03 -1.16 -2.17
N ARG A 393 6.04 -1.45 -1.35
CA ARG A 393 6.01 -1.30 0.11
C ARG A 393 7.20 -0.44 0.55
N LEU A 394 6.92 0.82 0.91
CA LEU A 394 7.96 1.74 1.39
C LEU A 394 8.41 1.40 2.82
N HIS A 395 7.47 0.98 3.64
CA HIS A 395 7.71 0.55 5.02
C HIS A 395 6.84 -0.66 5.32
N THR A 396 7.41 -1.64 6.00
CA THR A 396 6.68 -2.79 6.54
C THR A 396 6.50 -2.58 8.03
N THR A 397 5.27 -2.31 8.47
CA THR A 397 4.96 -2.16 9.89
C THR A 397 4.80 -3.53 10.55
N THR A 398 4.93 -3.59 11.89
CA THR A 398 4.60 -4.81 12.65
C THR A 398 3.16 -5.26 12.38
N GLU A 399 2.25 -4.30 12.17
CA GLU A 399 0.85 -4.56 11.82
C GLU A 399 0.68 -5.18 10.43
N ASP A 400 1.50 -4.79 9.46
CA ASP A 400 1.49 -5.42 8.12
C ASP A 400 1.90 -6.90 8.21
N ARG A 401 2.85 -7.23 9.08
CA ARG A 401 3.27 -8.63 9.34
C ARG A 401 2.19 -9.42 10.07
N MET A 402 1.52 -8.81 11.06
CA MET A 402 0.42 -9.44 11.81
C MET A 402 -0.84 -9.60 10.96
N ARG A 403 -1.03 -8.79 9.92
CA ARG A 403 -2.20 -8.80 9.03
C ARG A 403 -2.48 -10.18 8.45
N LYS A 404 -1.46 -10.91 8.01
CA LYS A 404 -1.61 -12.27 7.47
C LYS A 404 -2.22 -13.23 8.49
N GLN A 405 -1.77 -13.17 9.75
CA GLN A 405 -2.31 -14.01 10.82
C GLN A 405 -3.76 -13.61 11.15
N GLU A 406 -4.06 -12.32 11.18
CA GLU A 406 -5.39 -11.80 11.42
C GLU A 406 -6.40 -12.22 10.34
N TYR A 407 -6.03 -12.14 9.05
CA TYR A 407 -6.92 -12.57 7.97
C TYR A 407 -7.14 -14.08 7.97
N ARG A 408 -6.12 -14.88 8.32
CA ARG A 408 -6.29 -16.32 8.52
C ARG A 408 -7.25 -16.63 9.65
N ALA A 409 -7.03 -16.00 10.79
CA ALA A 409 -7.93 -16.13 11.93
C ALA A 409 -9.37 -15.70 11.58
N GLN A 410 -9.51 -14.67 10.74
CA GLN A 410 -10.82 -14.22 10.25
C GLN A 410 -11.48 -15.23 9.30
N ALA A 411 -10.73 -15.84 8.39
CA ALA A 411 -11.22 -16.88 7.49
C ALA A 411 -11.67 -18.13 8.26
N GLU A 412 -10.88 -18.56 9.25
CA GLU A 412 -11.27 -19.68 10.15
C GLU A 412 -12.53 -19.35 10.97
N ARG A 413 -12.63 -18.13 11.51
CA ARG A 413 -13.83 -17.67 12.22
C ARG A 413 -15.08 -17.76 11.35
N ARG A 414 -14.99 -17.40 10.06
CA ARG A 414 -16.13 -17.48 9.13
C ARG A 414 -16.52 -18.92 8.79
N ARG A 415 -15.58 -19.84 8.70
CA ARG A 415 -15.89 -21.27 8.52
C ARG A 415 -16.70 -21.83 9.70
N VAL A 416 -16.42 -21.36 10.91
CA VAL A 416 -17.15 -21.74 12.13
C VAL A 416 -18.51 -21.02 12.23
N GLN A 417 -18.69 -19.85 11.57
CA GLN A 417 -19.88 -19.00 11.65
C GLN A 417 -21.13 -19.59 10.94
N ALA A 418 -21.02 -20.72 10.25
CA ALA A 418 -22.15 -21.35 9.52
C ALA A 418 -23.25 -21.95 10.41
N GLU A 419 -23.07 -21.89 11.75
CA GLU A 419 -24.05 -22.33 12.77
C GLU A 419 -24.40 -21.13 13.67
N ASP A 420 -25.46 -21.09 14.38
CA ASP A 420 -26.07 -20.02 15.18
C ASP A 420 -25.11 -18.91 15.70
N PRO A 421 -25.37 -17.59 15.45
CA PRO A 421 -24.53 -16.47 15.88
C PRO A 421 -24.25 -16.38 17.39
N LEU A 422 -25.16 -16.81 18.24
CA LEU A 422 -24.99 -16.78 19.70
C LEU A 422 -24.09 -17.90 20.21
N ASP A 423 -24.19 -19.08 19.64
CA ASP A 423 -23.28 -20.20 19.93
C ASP A 423 -21.88 -19.92 19.38
N PHE A 424 -21.79 -19.20 18.27
CA PHE A 424 -20.54 -18.74 17.68
C PHE A 424 -19.76 -17.81 18.63
N ALA A 425 -20.42 -16.79 19.18
CA ALA A 425 -19.76 -15.85 20.10
C ALA A 425 -19.26 -16.53 21.38
N ARG A 426 -20.00 -17.53 21.90
CA ARG A 426 -19.57 -18.35 23.06
C ARG A 426 -18.38 -19.24 22.72
N LYS A 427 -18.39 -19.89 21.56
CA LYS A 427 -17.28 -20.75 21.09
C LYS A 427 -15.98 -19.95 20.88
N LEU A 428 -16.12 -18.66 20.50
CA LEU A 428 -14.96 -17.79 20.30
C LEU A 428 -14.31 -17.27 21.59
N ALA A 429 -14.98 -17.36 22.74
CA ALA A 429 -14.54 -16.76 24.01
C ALA A 429 -14.04 -15.31 23.83
N ILE A 430 -14.91 -14.48 23.20
CA ILE A 430 -14.56 -13.10 22.86
C ILE A 430 -14.42 -12.27 24.13
N THR A 431 -13.27 -11.60 24.27
CA THR A 431 -13.01 -10.59 25.28
C THR A 431 -12.78 -9.23 24.60
N ALA A 432 -13.54 -8.22 24.99
CA ALA A 432 -13.32 -6.84 24.59
C ALA A 432 -12.87 -6.01 25.80
N THR A 433 -11.72 -5.34 25.68
CA THR A 433 -11.17 -4.48 26.71
C THR A 433 -11.30 -3.03 26.29
N ILE A 434 -11.88 -2.19 27.15
CA ILE A 434 -12.08 -0.76 26.93
C ILE A 434 -11.21 -0.02 27.92
N LYS A 435 -10.41 0.91 27.44
CA LYS A 435 -9.57 1.77 28.32
C LYS A 435 -9.42 3.18 27.73
N PRO A 436 -9.12 4.18 28.58
CA PRO A 436 -8.70 5.49 28.09
C PRO A 436 -7.49 5.36 27.15
N THR A 437 -7.52 6.10 26.04
CA THR A 437 -6.45 6.09 25.06
C THR A 437 -5.18 6.69 25.63
N SER A 438 -4.07 5.99 25.55
CA SER A 438 -2.76 6.50 25.95
C SER A 438 -2.07 7.26 24.81
N ALA A 439 -1.08 8.11 25.16
CA ALA A 439 -0.32 8.87 24.17
C ALA A 439 0.35 7.97 23.09
N ASN A 440 0.81 6.79 23.47
CA ASN A 440 1.44 5.82 22.55
C ASN A 440 0.45 5.20 21.54
N GLU A 441 -0.84 5.27 21.81
CA GLU A 441 -1.90 4.71 20.96
C GLU A 441 -2.43 5.72 19.95
N VAL A 442 -2.11 7.02 20.12
CA VAL A 442 -2.61 8.11 19.27
C VAL A 442 -2.36 7.87 17.77
N PRO A 443 -1.16 7.46 17.32
CA PRO A 443 -0.93 7.21 15.90
C PRO A 443 -1.85 6.11 15.34
N ARG A 444 -2.07 5.06 16.13
CA ARG A 444 -2.95 3.96 15.73
C ARG A 444 -4.43 4.37 15.75
N MET A 445 -4.83 5.14 16.74
CA MET A 445 -6.18 5.69 16.83
C MET A 445 -6.50 6.59 15.63
N ALA A 446 -5.62 7.53 15.30
CA ALA A 446 -5.76 8.37 14.12
C ALA A 446 -5.86 7.55 12.84
N GLN A 447 -5.04 6.50 12.70
CA GLN A 447 -5.10 5.59 11.56
C GLN A 447 -6.47 4.88 11.45
N LEU A 448 -7.08 4.47 12.57
CA LEU A 448 -8.42 3.87 12.57
C LEU A 448 -9.47 4.87 12.07
N PHE A 449 -9.48 6.10 12.59
CA PHE A 449 -10.40 7.15 12.13
C PHE A 449 -10.22 7.47 10.66
N MET A 450 -8.99 7.49 10.14
CA MET A 450 -8.70 7.75 8.74
C MET A 450 -9.13 6.64 7.79
N LYS A 451 -8.89 5.37 8.16
CA LYS A 451 -9.07 4.20 7.28
C LYS A 451 -10.46 3.56 7.36
N THR A 452 -11.21 3.76 8.43
CA THR A 452 -12.51 3.11 8.62
C THR A 452 -13.60 3.85 7.85
N ASN A 453 -14.34 3.15 6.98
CA ASN A 453 -15.46 3.68 6.21
C ASN A 453 -16.79 3.01 6.56
N GLN A 454 -16.81 1.69 6.79
CA GLN A 454 -18.04 0.90 6.96
C GLN A 454 -18.66 1.04 8.35
N PHE A 455 -17.81 1.15 9.39
CA PHE A 455 -18.30 1.32 10.76
C PHE A 455 -17.70 2.59 11.37
N ARG A 456 -18.36 3.69 11.10
CA ARG A 456 -18.08 5.00 11.68
C ARG A 456 -19.36 5.78 11.83
N PHE A 457 -19.49 6.55 12.90
CA PHE A 457 -20.73 7.24 13.21
C PHE A 457 -20.83 8.60 12.52
N THR A 458 -19.72 9.32 12.36
CA THR A 458 -19.71 10.64 11.72
C THR A 458 -18.56 10.76 10.70
N PRO A 459 -18.62 11.66 9.72
CA PRO A 459 -17.58 11.86 8.72
C PRO A 459 -16.25 12.35 9.28
N SER A 460 -16.22 12.85 10.53
CA SER A 460 -15.03 13.39 11.17
C SER A 460 -13.87 12.36 11.20
N ARG A 461 -12.66 12.81 10.84
CA ARG A 461 -11.44 12.01 10.79
C ARG A 461 -10.31 12.70 11.55
N PRO A 462 -10.36 12.71 12.88
CA PRO A 462 -9.37 13.40 13.68
C PRO A 462 -7.97 12.82 13.42
N GLY A 463 -7.04 13.72 13.19
CA GLY A 463 -5.61 13.41 13.06
C GLY A 463 -4.95 13.25 14.44
N GLU A 464 -3.66 12.91 14.45
CA GLU A 464 -2.91 12.71 15.69
C GLU A 464 -2.92 13.93 16.62
N GLU A 465 -2.72 15.13 16.05
CA GLU A 465 -2.69 16.37 16.85
C GLU A 465 -4.06 16.68 17.46
N GLU A 466 -5.14 16.45 16.71
CA GLU A 466 -6.49 16.65 17.23
C GLU A 466 -6.80 15.65 18.36
N ILE A 467 -6.44 14.38 18.20
CA ILE A 467 -6.61 13.38 19.27
C ILE A 467 -5.80 13.74 20.51
N LYS A 468 -4.56 14.25 20.38
CA LYS A 468 -3.74 14.73 21.50
C LYS A 468 -4.40 15.89 22.23
N LEU A 469 -5.01 16.83 21.50
CA LEU A 469 -5.76 17.94 22.10
C LEU A 469 -6.97 17.45 22.89
N LEU A 470 -7.71 16.45 22.36
CA LEU A 470 -8.84 15.84 23.05
C LEU A 470 -8.41 15.11 24.33
N LEU A 471 -7.27 14.41 24.31
CA LEU A 471 -6.71 13.74 25.50
C LEU A 471 -6.32 14.72 26.62
N GLY A 472 -5.93 15.93 26.28
CA GLY A 472 -5.60 16.99 27.24
C GLY A 472 -6.80 17.79 27.76
N ASN A 473 -8.04 17.44 27.37
CA ASN A 473 -9.24 18.20 27.69
C ASN A 473 -10.22 17.38 28.57
N ASP A 474 -10.42 17.79 29.80
CA ASP A 474 -11.31 17.11 30.78
C ASP A 474 -12.79 17.00 30.34
N GLN A 475 -13.20 17.75 29.30
CA GLN A 475 -14.54 17.63 28.72
C GLN A 475 -14.65 16.45 27.76
N TRP A 476 -13.53 15.78 27.46
CA TRP A 476 -13.50 14.67 26.50
C TRP A 476 -12.98 13.39 27.12
N GLN A 477 -13.51 12.27 26.65
CA GLN A 477 -12.92 10.94 26.84
C GLN A 477 -12.66 10.30 25.48
N VAL A 478 -11.42 9.95 25.25
CA VAL A 478 -11.01 9.16 24.09
C VAL A 478 -10.78 7.73 24.56
N LEU A 479 -11.57 6.80 24.05
CA LEU A 479 -11.55 5.40 24.46
C LEU A 479 -10.98 4.50 23.37
N SER A 480 -10.08 3.62 23.77
CA SER A 480 -9.51 2.53 22.97
C SER A 480 -10.25 1.23 23.23
N VAL A 481 -10.65 0.53 22.15
CA VAL A 481 -11.30 -0.78 22.22
C VAL A 481 -10.36 -1.84 21.69
N TYR A 482 -10.05 -2.82 22.51
CA TYR A 482 -9.22 -3.98 22.20
C TYR A 482 -10.08 -5.22 22.06
N TYR A 483 -9.65 -6.15 21.22
CA TYR A 483 -10.35 -7.39 20.94
C TYR A 483 -9.42 -8.58 20.98
N LYS A 484 -9.83 -9.63 21.66
CA LYS A 484 -9.15 -10.92 21.72
C LYS A 484 -10.20 -12.05 21.67
N ASP A 485 -9.84 -13.15 21.00
CA ASP A 485 -10.60 -14.40 20.98
C ASP A 485 -9.66 -15.62 20.97
N ILE A 486 -10.22 -16.84 20.84
CA ILE A 486 -9.44 -18.09 20.80
C ILE A 486 -8.42 -18.15 19.66
N PHE A 487 -8.62 -17.39 18.58
CA PHE A 487 -7.74 -17.38 17.41
C PHE A 487 -6.62 -16.31 17.51
N GLY A 488 -6.67 -15.46 18.52
CA GLY A 488 -5.61 -14.50 18.77
C GLY A 488 -6.07 -13.15 19.30
N ASP A 489 -5.08 -12.28 19.54
CA ASP A 489 -5.24 -10.89 19.96
C ASP A 489 -5.18 -9.98 18.73
N SER A 490 -6.27 -9.29 18.44
CA SER A 490 -6.36 -8.34 17.32
C SER A 490 -5.91 -6.90 17.69
N GLY A 491 -5.50 -6.68 18.92
CA GLY A 491 -5.02 -5.40 19.42
C GLY A 491 -6.09 -4.31 19.44
N LEU A 492 -5.69 -3.06 19.16
CA LEU A 492 -6.59 -1.91 19.08
C LEU A 492 -7.46 -1.98 17.82
N VAL A 493 -8.74 -2.27 17.99
CA VAL A 493 -9.72 -2.51 16.92
C VAL A 493 -10.78 -1.43 16.80
N GLY A 494 -10.95 -0.58 17.80
CA GLY A 494 -11.96 0.50 17.79
C GLY A 494 -11.52 1.71 18.58
N GLY A 495 -12.16 2.84 18.30
CA GLY A 495 -11.95 4.10 18.98
C GLY A 495 -13.25 4.90 19.13
N ALA A 496 -13.45 5.50 20.29
CA ALA A 496 -14.60 6.35 20.58
C ALA A 496 -14.20 7.71 21.11
N LEU A 497 -14.95 8.74 20.70
CA LEU A 497 -14.84 10.10 21.16
C LEU A 497 -16.12 10.48 21.90
N LEU A 498 -16.02 10.69 23.21
CA LEU A 498 -17.12 11.13 24.06
C LEU A 498 -16.85 12.54 24.54
N GLU A 499 -17.84 13.41 24.42
CA GLU A 499 -17.82 14.80 24.89
C GLU A 499 -18.81 14.97 26.05
N ARG A 500 -18.40 15.67 27.09
CA ARG A 500 -19.28 15.99 28.21
C ARG A 500 -20.33 17.03 27.79
N ASN A 501 -21.60 16.73 27.98
CA ASN A 501 -22.69 17.59 27.59
C ASN A 501 -23.63 17.85 28.79
N GLY A 502 -23.39 18.93 29.50
CA GLY A 502 -24.14 19.25 30.73
C GLY A 502 -23.96 18.18 31.80
N ARG A 503 -25.06 17.49 32.19
CA ARG A 503 -25.02 16.40 33.18
C ARG A 503 -24.78 15.02 32.57
N GLY A 504 -24.66 14.92 31.22
CA GLY A 504 -24.51 13.66 30.50
C GLY A 504 -23.34 13.65 29.54
N TRP A 505 -23.36 12.69 28.63
CA TRP A 505 -22.30 12.49 27.64
C TRP A 505 -22.86 12.43 26.23
N ARG A 506 -22.04 12.78 25.26
CA ARG A 506 -22.34 12.73 23.85
C ARG A 506 -21.27 11.93 23.12
N LEU A 507 -21.64 10.81 22.51
CA LEU A 507 -20.75 10.02 21.64
C LEU A 507 -20.66 10.72 20.29
N ARG A 508 -19.56 11.43 20.09
CA ARG A 508 -19.30 12.24 18.88
C ARG A 508 -18.89 11.41 17.68
N ASN A 509 -18.19 10.32 17.94
CA ASN A 509 -17.81 9.36 16.90
C ASN A 509 -17.42 8.02 17.53
N LEU A 510 -17.73 6.94 16.81
CA LEU A 510 -17.28 5.59 17.10
C LEU A 510 -16.81 4.98 15.78
N VAL A 511 -15.59 4.46 15.79
CA VAL A 511 -15.03 3.70 14.67
C VAL A 511 -14.63 2.31 15.12
N MET A 512 -14.93 1.30 14.30
CA MET A 512 -14.49 -0.07 14.54
C MET A 512 -13.94 -0.69 13.27
N SER A 513 -12.87 -1.44 13.42
CA SER A 513 -12.25 -2.19 12.34
C SER A 513 -13.21 -3.22 11.75
N CYS A 514 -13.27 -3.33 10.43
CA CYS A 514 -14.08 -4.35 9.74
C CYS A 514 -13.77 -5.79 10.20
N ARG A 515 -12.62 -6.02 10.84
CA ARG A 515 -12.19 -7.32 11.37
C ARG A 515 -13.06 -7.85 12.52
N VAL A 516 -13.73 -6.97 13.25
CA VAL A 516 -14.51 -7.33 14.45
C VAL A 516 -15.99 -7.03 14.34
N ILE A 517 -16.39 -6.38 13.27
CA ILE A 517 -17.80 -6.06 13.00
C ILE A 517 -18.61 -7.34 12.79
N GLY A 518 -19.86 -7.35 13.28
CA GLY A 518 -20.78 -8.48 13.14
C GLY A 518 -20.55 -9.61 14.14
N ARG A 519 -19.74 -9.37 15.20
CA ARG A 519 -19.48 -10.33 16.28
C ARG A 519 -20.18 -9.95 17.59
N GLY A 520 -21.03 -8.93 17.55
CA GLY A 520 -21.77 -8.44 18.71
C GLY A 520 -20.96 -7.55 19.66
N VAL A 521 -19.70 -7.24 19.33
CA VAL A 521 -18.87 -6.31 20.12
C VAL A 521 -19.48 -4.92 20.09
N GLU A 522 -19.86 -4.45 18.90
CA GLU A 522 -20.47 -3.16 18.67
C GLU A 522 -21.78 -2.98 19.45
N ASP A 523 -22.65 -3.98 19.41
CA ASP A 523 -23.92 -3.96 20.11
C ASP A 523 -23.71 -3.94 21.65
N THR A 524 -22.73 -4.74 22.12
CA THR A 524 -22.37 -4.83 23.53
C THR A 524 -21.78 -3.52 24.06
N LEU A 525 -20.87 -2.89 23.29
CA LEU A 525 -20.27 -1.60 23.64
C LEU A 525 -21.33 -0.51 23.78
N LEU A 526 -22.25 -0.40 22.81
CA LEU A 526 -23.30 0.61 22.85
C LEU A 526 -24.28 0.39 24.01
N ALA A 527 -24.63 -0.86 24.29
CA ALA A 527 -25.49 -1.19 25.42
C ALA A 527 -24.79 -0.92 26.77
N ASP A 528 -23.52 -1.19 26.89
CA ASP A 528 -22.75 -0.90 28.11
C ASP A 528 -22.56 0.61 28.30
N TRP A 529 -22.18 1.33 27.26
CA TRP A 529 -21.96 2.78 27.34
C TRP A 529 -23.25 3.56 27.57
N SER A 530 -24.40 3.11 27.06
CA SER A 530 -25.69 3.73 27.35
C SER A 530 -26.06 3.70 28.85
N ARG A 531 -25.57 2.70 29.58
CA ARG A 531 -25.72 2.59 31.05
C ARG A 531 -24.66 3.36 31.81
N ARG A 532 -23.40 3.29 31.35
CA ARG A 532 -22.24 3.88 32.03
C ARG A 532 -22.17 5.40 31.89
N TYR A 533 -22.63 5.94 30.77
CA TYR A 533 -22.58 7.36 30.43
C TYR A 533 -23.97 8.01 30.40
N GLU A 534 -24.86 7.58 31.24
CA GLU A 534 -26.27 8.06 31.27
C GLU A 534 -26.37 9.51 31.78
N PRO A 535 -27.12 10.40 31.06
CA PRO A 535 -27.71 10.20 29.74
C PRO A 535 -26.69 10.27 28.62
N LEU A 536 -26.69 9.30 27.72
CA LEU A 536 -25.84 9.26 26.55
C LEU A 536 -26.64 9.68 25.31
N THR A 537 -26.12 10.66 24.56
CA THR A 537 -26.59 10.99 23.21
C THR A 537 -25.57 10.54 22.19
N ILE A 538 -26.01 10.15 21.00
CA ILE A 538 -25.16 9.61 19.94
C ILE A 538 -25.31 10.46 18.69
N ASP A 539 -24.18 10.95 18.14
CA ASP A 539 -24.14 11.59 16.85
C ASP A 539 -24.02 10.53 15.77
N PHE A 540 -24.91 10.57 14.80
CA PHE A 540 -24.83 9.71 13.63
C PHE A 540 -25.15 10.51 12.37
N GLU A 541 -24.29 10.35 11.35
CA GLU A 541 -24.46 10.97 10.04
C GLU A 541 -24.24 9.92 8.94
N PRO A 542 -25.29 9.64 8.13
CA PRO A 542 -25.16 8.70 7.01
C PRO A 542 -24.18 9.20 5.96
N THR A 543 -23.24 8.35 5.56
CA THR A 543 -22.23 8.70 4.53
C THR A 543 -22.38 7.90 3.24
N GLY A 544 -23.44 7.07 3.13
CA GLY A 544 -23.63 6.12 2.03
C GLY A 544 -22.69 4.91 2.07
N ARG A 545 -21.65 4.94 2.94
CA ARG A 545 -20.67 3.85 3.13
C ARG A 545 -20.71 3.25 4.54
N ASN A 546 -21.45 3.85 5.48
CA ASN A 546 -21.52 3.42 6.88
C ASN A 546 -22.85 2.76 7.25
N GLN A 547 -23.48 2.07 6.30
CA GLN A 547 -24.75 1.34 6.51
C GLN A 547 -24.66 0.30 7.63
N VAL A 548 -23.49 -0.32 7.82
CA VAL A 548 -23.30 -1.31 8.91
C VAL A 548 -23.43 -0.66 10.28
N ALA A 549 -22.92 0.56 10.47
CA ALA A 549 -23.09 1.33 11.70
C ALA A 549 -24.56 1.73 11.92
N GLU A 550 -25.25 2.13 10.85
CA GLU A 550 -26.69 2.45 10.89
C GLU A 550 -27.54 1.24 11.33
N LEU A 551 -27.31 0.08 10.72
CA LEU A 551 -28.00 -1.16 11.09
C LEU A 551 -27.73 -1.56 12.55
N THR A 552 -26.51 -1.33 13.04
CA THR A 552 -26.17 -1.57 14.45
C THR A 552 -26.98 -0.66 15.38
N LEU A 553 -27.06 0.64 15.07
CA LEU A 553 -27.86 1.58 15.83
C LEU A 553 -29.33 1.20 15.85
N GLN A 554 -29.90 0.72 14.73
CA GLN A 554 -31.24 0.21 14.67
C GLN A 554 -31.45 -1.04 15.55
N ARG A 555 -30.50 -1.98 15.56
CA ARG A 555 -30.55 -3.19 16.41
C ARG A 555 -30.55 -2.87 17.90
N VAL A 556 -29.75 -1.89 18.32
CA VAL A 556 -29.71 -1.47 19.74
C VAL A 556 -30.83 -0.51 20.11
N GLY A 557 -31.79 -0.26 19.21
CA GLY A 557 -32.96 0.57 19.49
C GLY A 557 -32.63 2.06 19.62
N TRP A 558 -31.74 2.57 18.78
CA TRP A 558 -31.42 4.00 18.75
C TRP A 558 -32.53 4.79 18.06
N GLU A 559 -33.11 5.76 18.78
CA GLU A 559 -34.08 6.73 18.26
C GLU A 559 -33.79 8.12 18.80
N GLN A 560 -33.94 9.15 17.96
CA GLN A 560 -33.78 10.57 18.33
C GLN A 560 -32.48 10.90 19.09
N GLY A 561 -31.37 10.24 18.72
CA GLY A 561 -30.07 10.45 19.36
C GLY A 561 -29.86 9.71 20.68
N ARG A 562 -30.75 8.79 21.08
CA ARG A 562 -30.64 8.00 22.32
C ARG A 562 -30.88 6.52 22.07
N VAL A 563 -30.26 5.66 22.87
CA VAL A 563 -30.52 4.22 22.89
C VAL A 563 -31.74 3.97 23.80
N LEU A 564 -32.86 3.51 23.23
CA LEU A 564 -34.12 3.35 23.95
C LEU A 564 -34.38 1.96 24.55
N ALA A 565 -33.66 0.93 24.09
CA ALA A 565 -33.88 -0.44 24.55
C ALA A 565 -32.59 -1.11 25.02
N GLN A 566 -32.66 -1.89 26.07
CA GLN A 566 -31.61 -2.86 26.38
C GLN A 566 -31.63 -3.94 25.29
N PRO A 567 -30.46 -4.33 24.72
CA PRO A 567 -30.41 -5.46 23.80
C PRO A 567 -31.05 -6.67 24.42
N ARG A 568 -32.06 -7.23 23.75
CA ARG A 568 -32.75 -8.45 24.22
C ARG A 568 -31.83 -9.64 23.99
N GLY A 569 -31.20 -10.15 25.06
CA GLY A 569 -30.38 -11.36 25.01
C GLY A 569 -29.27 -11.33 26.06
N GLN A 570 -28.95 -12.49 26.64
CA GLN A 570 -27.73 -12.65 27.42
C GLN A 570 -26.55 -12.48 26.47
N ASN A 571 -25.75 -11.43 26.68
CA ASN A 571 -24.61 -11.16 25.85
C ASN A 571 -23.46 -12.09 26.26
N PRO A 572 -22.95 -12.95 25.34
CA PRO A 572 -21.93 -13.92 25.67
C PRO A 572 -20.52 -13.31 25.73
N LEU A 573 -20.41 -11.97 25.58
CA LEU A 573 -19.12 -11.28 25.51
C LEU A 573 -18.68 -10.78 26.89
N GLU A 574 -17.44 -11.00 27.21
CA GLU A 574 -16.80 -10.43 28.41
C GLU A 574 -16.25 -9.03 28.09
N LEU A 575 -16.84 -8.00 28.71
CA LEU A 575 -16.33 -6.63 28.66
C LEU A 575 -15.50 -6.34 29.90
N THR A 576 -14.27 -5.93 29.69
CA THR A 576 -13.37 -5.47 30.76
C THR A 576 -13.08 -3.99 30.60
N HIS A 577 -13.36 -3.20 31.65
CA HIS A 577 -12.97 -1.80 31.72
C HIS A 577 -11.70 -1.66 32.56
N THR A 578 -10.69 -1.01 32.00
CA THR A 578 -9.49 -0.64 32.75
C THR A 578 -9.55 0.86 33.07
N GLU A 579 -9.44 1.21 34.33
CA GLU A 579 -9.33 2.61 34.75
C GLU A 579 -7.97 3.19 34.37
N ALA A 580 -7.91 4.50 34.11
CA ALA A 580 -6.62 5.15 33.90
C ALA A 580 -5.78 4.96 35.16
N THR A 581 -4.64 4.29 35.06
CA THR A 581 -3.59 4.41 36.07
C THR A 581 -3.11 5.86 36.09
N ALA A 582 -3.31 6.51 37.23
CA ALA A 582 -2.97 7.91 37.50
C ALA A 582 -1.49 8.23 37.23
#